data_4015509c0d77e1481b93898fd2668c96
#
_entry.id   4015509c0d77e1481b93898fd2668c96
#
_cell.length_a   1.000
_cell.length_b   1.000
_cell.length_c   1.000
_cell.angle_alpha   90.00
_cell.angle_beta   90.00
_cell.angle_gamma   90.00
#
_symmetry.space_group_name_H-M   'P 1'
#
loop_
_entity.id
_entity.type
_entity.pdbx_description
1 polymer ?
#
loop_
_entity_poly.entity_id
_entity_poly.type
_entity_poly.pdbx_seq_one_letter_code
_entity_poly.pdbx_strand_id
1 'polypeptide(L)'
;LERTKPAKISFLSTYPPRSCGIATFTQDLVRELAKTGTVEPRIAAINDDSYDYPPEVEFTLNQNEAPSYVEAAEKINLSGAKALMVEHEYGIYGGEWGEDVLKLTHRLQIPYFVTLHTVLQNPDGKQRSILSELAAKSAKVITMAENTVGTLKSIYGIDSGKVAVIPHGVPEFPRRERDSLKKDFGCEGRFVVSTFGLLSPGKGLEYGIDAIAKTAVKYPDILYFILGKTHPVIKRSNGEEYRERLEKRVKDLGIENNVRFVNKYLTKEEIVDYLQLSDVYMTPYLGREQAVSGTLAYAAGYGRVIVSTPYIYAREMLGGGRGLLADFCSGDSLAEKIAFIIGHPDDKREMERKMSEFGKPMMWSRVAQKYVNVLSSALHGE
;
A
#
# COMPACT_ATOMS: atom_id res chain seq x y z
N LEU A 1 -36.82 4.32 -13.84
CA LEU A 1 -35.95 3.54 -12.95
C LEU A 1 -35.71 4.38 -11.70
N GLU A 2 -36.40 4.06 -10.61
CA GLU A 2 -36.13 4.66 -9.32
C GLU A 2 -34.67 4.33 -8.94
N ARG A 3 -33.81 5.34 -8.84
CA ARG A 3 -32.47 5.16 -8.28
C ARG A 3 -32.66 4.82 -6.80
N THR A 4 -32.37 3.59 -6.41
CA THR A 4 -32.30 3.23 -5.00
C THR A 4 -31.33 4.16 -4.30
N LYS A 5 -31.72 4.69 -3.13
CA LYS A 5 -30.88 5.59 -2.34
C LYS A 5 -29.55 4.87 -2.00
N PRO A 6 -28.39 5.53 -2.13
CA PRO A 6 -27.11 4.91 -1.78
C PRO A 6 -27.12 4.34 -0.34
N ALA A 7 -26.53 3.17 -0.16
CA ALA A 7 -26.42 2.57 1.17
C ALA A 7 -25.35 3.30 1.98
N LYS A 8 -25.71 3.81 3.15
CA LYS A 8 -24.74 4.40 4.09
C LYS A 8 -23.87 3.29 4.66
N ILE A 9 -22.56 3.39 4.46
CA ILE A 9 -21.53 2.48 4.99
C ILE A 9 -20.56 3.29 5.83
N SER A 10 -20.40 2.91 7.09
CA SER A 10 -19.39 3.52 7.97
C SER A 10 -18.02 2.85 7.74
N PHE A 11 -16.94 3.62 7.84
CA PHE A 11 -15.55 3.15 7.74
C PHE A 11 -14.83 3.50 9.04
N LEU A 12 -14.28 2.50 9.71
CA LEU A 12 -13.42 2.66 10.87
C LEU A 12 -11.97 2.59 10.40
N SER A 13 -11.28 3.71 10.42
CA SER A 13 -9.91 3.83 9.91
C SER A 13 -9.22 5.09 10.40
N THR A 14 -7.90 5.15 10.21
CA THR A 14 -7.21 6.44 10.14
C THR A 14 -7.61 7.17 8.86
N TYR A 15 -7.57 8.51 8.87
CA TYR A 15 -7.98 9.31 7.73
C TYR A 15 -7.12 10.59 7.60
N PRO A 16 -6.88 11.14 6.38
CA PRO A 16 -6.16 12.40 6.25
C PRO A 16 -6.87 13.55 7.00
N PRO A 17 -6.08 14.44 7.64
CA PRO A 17 -4.67 14.74 7.41
C PRO A 17 -3.66 13.90 8.22
N ARG A 18 -4.10 12.87 8.96
CA ARG A 18 -3.14 11.94 9.58
C ARG A 18 -2.26 11.31 8.51
N SER A 19 -0.92 11.49 8.65
CA SER A 19 0.06 11.00 7.67
C SER A 19 0.33 9.50 7.87
N CYS A 20 -0.46 8.65 7.23
CA CYS A 20 -0.24 7.20 7.23
C CYS A 20 -0.78 6.55 5.95
N GLY A 21 -0.23 5.39 5.57
CA GLY A 21 -0.63 4.67 4.36
C GLY A 21 -2.09 4.21 4.37
N ILE A 22 -2.59 3.79 5.55
CA ILE A 22 -3.99 3.36 5.73
C ILE A 22 -4.95 4.54 5.52
N ALA A 23 -4.60 5.72 6.05
CA ALA A 23 -5.40 6.92 5.86
C ALA A 23 -5.56 7.28 4.37
N THR A 24 -4.46 7.21 3.62
CA THR A 24 -4.46 7.46 2.17
C THR A 24 -5.27 6.41 1.41
N PHE A 25 -5.10 5.14 1.77
CA PHE A 25 -5.86 4.02 1.18
C PHE A 25 -7.37 4.22 1.40
N THR A 26 -7.78 4.48 2.65
CA THR A 26 -9.19 4.68 3.01
C THR A 26 -9.78 5.87 2.26
N GLN A 27 -9.06 6.98 2.16
CA GLN A 27 -9.52 8.15 1.42
C GLN A 27 -9.76 7.82 -0.06
N ASP A 28 -8.87 7.07 -0.69
CA ASP A 28 -9.03 6.67 -2.09
C ASP A 28 -10.21 5.73 -2.27
N LEU A 29 -10.32 4.71 -1.42
CA LEU A 29 -11.42 3.75 -1.46
C LEU A 29 -12.78 4.44 -1.31
N VAL A 30 -12.95 5.29 -0.29
CA VAL A 30 -14.24 5.95 -0.04
C VAL A 30 -14.62 6.93 -1.15
N ARG A 31 -13.65 7.65 -1.72
CA ARG A 31 -13.88 8.55 -2.85
C ARG A 31 -14.35 7.79 -4.09
N GLU A 32 -13.73 6.66 -4.39
CA GLU A 32 -14.15 5.85 -5.53
C GLU A 32 -15.46 5.11 -5.29
N LEU A 33 -15.72 4.64 -4.07
CA LEU A 33 -17.03 4.07 -3.70
C LEU A 33 -18.17 5.10 -3.85
N ALA A 34 -17.96 6.34 -3.40
CA ALA A 34 -18.96 7.41 -3.57
C ALA A 34 -19.29 7.68 -5.05
N LYS A 35 -18.30 7.60 -5.94
CA LYS A 35 -18.51 7.77 -7.40
C LYS A 35 -19.40 6.67 -8.01
N THR A 36 -19.50 5.50 -7.39
CA THR A 36 -20.38 4.43 -7.89
C THR A 36 -21.86 4.78 -7.76
N GLY A 37 -22.22 5.73 -6.90
CA GLY A 37 -23.60 6.07 -6.57
C GLY A 37 -24.36 5.01 -5.79
N THR A 38 -23.72 3.90 -5.43
CA THR A 38 -24.30 2.77 -4.70
C THR A 38 -24.06 2.87 -3.19
N VAL A 39 -22.91 3.47 -2.80
CA VAL A 39 -22.46 3.60 -1.42
C VAL A 39 -22.35 5.08 -1.04
N GLU A 40 -22.86 5.43 0.12
CA GLU A 40 -22.61 6.70 0.81
C GLU A 40 -21.63 6.43 1.96
N PRO A 41 -20.32 6.64 1.77
CA PRO A 41 -19.34 6.36 2.80
C PRO A 41 -19.31 7.46 3.87
N ARG A 42 -19.16 7.07 5.14
CA ARG A 42 -18.96 7.94 6.31
C ARG A 42 -17.81 7.40 7.14
N ILE A 43 -16.99 8.28 7.67
CA ILE A 43 -15.75 7.91 8.34
C ILE A 43 -15.89 8.11 9.85
N ALA A 44 -15.56 7.07 10.62
CA ALA A 44 -15.19 7.13 12.02
C ALA A 44 -13.66 7.15 12.08
N ALA A 45 -13.05 8.32 12.27
CA ALA A 45 -11.62 8.49 12.16
C ALA A 45 -10.91 8.21 13.48
N ILE A 46 -9.85 7.37 13.42
CA ILE A 46 -9.01 7.03 14.57
C ILE A 46 -7.90 8.07 14.71
N ASN A 47 -7.89 8.77 15.85
CA ASN A 47 -6.96 9.83 16.16
C ASN A 47 -5.84 9.39 17.09
N ASP A 48 -4.62 9.82 16.78
CA ASP A 48 -3.47 9.81 17.70
C ASP A 48 -3.03 11.25 18.08
N ASP A 49 -3.67 12.24 17.48
CA ASP A 49 -3.45 13.67 17.71
C ASP A 49 -4.74 14.45 17.34
N SER A 50 -4.73 15.77 17.44
CA SER A 50 -5.80 16.64 16.98
C SER A 50 -5.64 16.97 15.50
N TYR A 51 -6.71 16.75 14.74
CA TYR A 51 -6.73 16.99 13.29
C TYR A 51 -8.01 17.71 12.87
N ASP A 52 -7.89 18.63 11.89
CA ASP A 52 -9.03 19.21 11.19
C ASP A 52 -9.47 18.29 10.04
N TYR A 53 -10.53 17.56 10.26
CA TYR A 53 -11.03 16.59 9.29
C TYR A 53 -12.00 17.19 8.28
N PRO A 54 -12.03 16.65 7.05
CA PRO A 54 -13.04 17.02 6.05
C PRO A 54 -14.43 16.49 6.44
N PRO A 55 -15.51 17.03 5.80
CA PRO A 55 -16.91 16.76 6.19
C PRO A 55 -17.36 15.30 6.07
N GLU A 56 -16.66 14.46 5.33
CA GLU A 56 -16.92 13.02 5.23
C GLU A 56 -16.60 12.27 6.54
N VAL A 57 -15.79 12.85 7.42
CA VAL A 57 -15.56 12.31 8.78
C VAL A 57 -16.74 12.70 9.67
N GLU A 58 -17.54 11.70 10.03
CA GLU A 58 -18.75 11.91 10.82
C GLU A 58 -18.42 12.14 12.30
N PHE A 59 -17.46 11.41 12.83
CA PHE A 59 -16.91 11.59 14.17
C PHE A 59 -15.51 10.97 14.29
N THR A 60 -14.86 11.27 15.41
CA THR A 60 -13.52 10.77 15.74
C THR A 60 -13.56 9.91 17.00
N LEU A 61 -12.57 9.00 17.13
CA LEU A 61 -12.28 8.27 18.36
C LEU A 61 -10.78 8.33 18.65
N ASN A 62 -10.42 8.37 19.94
CA ASN A 62 -9.03 8.41 20.36
C ASN A 62 -8.43 6.99 20.33
N GLN A 63 -7.33 6.83 19.62
CA GLN A 63 -6.64 5.54 19.46
C GLN A 63 -6.32 4.88 20.81
N ASN A 64 -5.85 5.67 21.79
CA ASN A 64 -5.29 5.18 23.05
C ASN A 64 -6.30 5.19 24.22
N GLU A 65 -7.56 5.50 23.95
CA GLU A 65 -8.62 5.56 24.96
C GLU A 65 -9.65 4.46 24.74
N ALA A 66 -9.54 3.37 25.50
CA ALA A 66 -10.43 2.22 25.38
C ALA A 66 -11.94 2.56 25.46
N PRO A 67 -12.42 3.51 26.31
CA PRO A 67 -13.82 3.92 26.30
C PRO A 67 -14.29 4.51 24.98
N SER A 68 -13.43 5.22 24.23
CA SER A 68 -13.80 5.83 22.94
C SER A 68 -14.26 4.81 21.89
N TYR A 69 -13.79 3.56 21.97
CA TYR A 69 -14.24 2.46 21.11
C TYR A 69 -15.66 2.01 21.42
N VAL A 70 -16.05 2.04 22.69
CA VAL A 70 -17.41 1.73 23.13
C VAL A 70 -18.39 2.80 22.65
N GLU A 71 -18.05 4.07 22.87
CA GLU A 71 -18.84 5.22 22.40
C GLU A 71 -18.94 5.24 20.86
N ALA A 72 -17.87 4.90 20.17
CA ALA A 72 -17.88 4.80 18.71
C ALA A 72 -18.86 3.72 18.22
N ALA A 73 -18.92 2.56 18.88
CA ALA A 73 -19.88 1.52 18.54
C ALA A 73 -21.33 2.00 18.69
N GLU A 74 -21.65 2.74 19.76
CA GLU A 74 -22.97 3.33 19.97
C GLU A 74 -23.32 4.34 18.87
N LYS A 75 -22.39 5.25 18.54
CA LYS A 75 -22.56 6.20 17.43
C LYS A 75 -22.81 5.51 16.09
N ILE A 76 -22.05 4.46 15.79
CA ILE A 76 -22.23 3.67 14.55
C ILE A 76 -23.60 3.00 14.53
N ASN A 77 -24.03 2.36 15.61
CA ASN A 77 -25.33 1.71 15.70
C ASN A 77 -26.50 2.68 15.49
N LEU A 78 -26.36 3.93 15.95
CA LEU A 78 -27.37 4.99 15.81
C LEU A 78 -27.27 5.77 14.48
N SER A 79 -26.20 5.61 13.72
CA SER A 79 -25.91 6.41 12.52
C SER A 79 -26.82 6.12 11.33
N GLY A 80 -27.56 5.00 11.35
CA GLY A 80 -28.32 4.50 10.21
C GLY A 80 -27.46 3.81 9.13
N ALA A 81 -26.17 3.55 9.42
CA ALA A 81 -25.32 2.78 8.52
C ALA A 81 -25.82 1.34 8.39
N LYS A 82 -25.71 0.79 7.18
CA LYS A 82 -26.10 -0.60 6.89
C LYS A 82 -25.00 -1.60 7.25
N ALA A 83 -23.75 -1.15 7.27
CA ALA A 83 -22.60 -1.93 7.68
C ALA A 83 -21.44 -1.04 8.10
N LEU A 84 -20.46 -1.65 8.77
CA LEU A 84 -19.17 -1.05 9.09
C LEU A 84 -18.07 -1.75 8.26
N MET A 85 -17.20 -0.99 7.61
CA MET A 85 -15.92 -1.45 7.06
C MET A 85 -14.81 -1.12 8.05
N VAL A 86 -14.09 -2.13 8.52
CA VAL A 86 -12.94 -2.00 9.44
C VAL A 86 -11.66 -2.15 8.62
N GLU A 87 -10.85 -1.10 8.55
CA GLU A 87 -9.52 -1.15 7.96
C GLU A 87 -8.54 -1.62 9.04
N HIS A 88 -8.10 -2.87 8.97
CA HIS A 88 -7.30 -3.47 10.04
C HIS A 88 -5.80 -3.40 9.77
N GLU A 89 -5.10 -2.75 10.70
CA GLU A 89 -3.66 -2.78 10.91
C GLU A 89 -3.40 -2.72 12.41
N TYR A 90 -2.51 -3.57 12.93
CA TYR A 90 -2.25 -3.67 14.38
C TYR A 90 -1.87 -2.32 15.03
N GLY A 91 -1.09 -1.52 14.32
CA GLY A 91 -0.54 -0.26 14.86
C GLY A 91 -1.48 0.95 14.87
N ILE A 92 -2.71 0.86 14.32
CA ILE A 92 -3.63 2.00 14.28
C ILE A 92 -4.69 1.98 15.37
N TYR A 93 -4.81 0.88 16.10
CA TYR A 93 -5.74 0.71 17.23
C TYR A 93 -5.00 0.71 18.56
N GLY A 94 -5.72 1.04 19.64
CA GLY A 94 -5.20 1.03 21.02
C GLY A 94 -5.13 -0.36 21.62
N GLY A 95 -4.50 -0.42 22.79
CA GLY A 95 -4.24 -1.67 23.49
C GLY A 95 -3.03 -2.43 22.91
N GLU A 96 -2.76 -3.59 23.47
CA GLU A 96 -1.68 -4.44 22.98
C GLU A 96 -2.05 -5.00 21.60
N TRP A 97 -1.23 -4.72 20.59
CA TRP A 97 -1.47 -5.12 19.20
C TRP A 97 -2.83 -4.66 18.61
N GLY A 98 -3.39 -3.56 19.14
CA GLY A 98 -4.63 -3.01 18.60
C GLY A 98 -5.90 -3.70 19.08
N GLU A 99 -5.86 -4.45 20.19
CA GLU A 99 -7.00 -5.23 20.69
C GLU A 99 -8.25 -4.41 20.99
N ASP A 100 -8.13 -3.09 21.20
CA ASP A 100 -9.27 -2.22 21.51
C ASP A 100 -10.33 -2.19 20.39
N VAL A 101 -9.97 -2.53 19.14
CA VAL A 101 -10.95 -2.69 18.06
C VAL A 101 -12.03 -3.72 18.39
N LEU A 102 -11.69 -4.76 19.17
CA LEU A 102 -12.65 -5.79 19.60
C LEU A 102 -13.72 -5.23 20.55
N LYS A 103 -13.38 -4.22 21.37
CA LYS A 103 -14.34 -3.54 22.25
C LYS A 103 -15.46 -2.84 21.46
N LEU A 104 -15.13 -2.32 20.29
CA LEU A 104 -16.09 -1.75 19.35
C LEU A 104 -16.89 -2.84 18.65
N THR A 105 -16.20 -3.81 18.01
CA THR A 105 -16.89 -4.80 17.17
C THR A 105 -17.81 -5.74 17.94
N HIS A 106 -17.54 -6.00 19.23
CA HIS A 106 -18.43 -6.78 20.10
C HIS A 106 -19.76 -6.07 20.43
N ARG A 107 -19.84 -4.76 20.24
CA ARG A 107 -21.03 -3.94 20.54
C ARG A 107 -21.82 -3.54 19.29
N LEU A 108 -21.32 -3.91 18.11
CA LEU A 108 -22.03 -3.61 16.87
C LEU A 108 -23.34 -4.39 16.77
N GLN A 109 -24.38 -3.70 16.33
CA GLN A 109 -25.70 -4.27 16.02
C GLN A 109 -25.92 -4.40 14.49
N ILE A 110 -24.95 -3.93 13.70
CA ILE A 110 -24.94 -4.02 12.25
C ILE A 110 -23.79 -4.94 11.80
N PRO A 111 -23.88 -5.58 10.63
CA PRO A 111 -22.79 -6.39 10.09
C PRO A 111 -21.52 -5.54 9.86
N TYR A 112 -20.35 -6.18 10.00
CA TYR A 112 -19.10 -5.52 9.64
C TYR A 112 -18.23 -6.41 8.75
N PHE A 113 -17.41 -5.74 7.97
CA PHE A 113 -16.41 -6.29 7.07
C PHE A 113 -15.03 -5.86 7.53
N VAL A 114 -14.02 -6.64 7.24
CA VAL A 114 -12.63 -6.33 7.62
C VAL A 114 -11.74 -6.37 6.41
N THR A 115 -11.03 -5.27 6.12
CA THR A 115 -9.92 -5.24 5.16
C THR A 115 -8.61 -5.40 5.93
N LEU A 116 -7.82 -6.41 5.59
CA LEU A 116 -6.55 -6.70 6.24
C LEU A 116 -5.38 -6.07 5.48
N HIS A 117 -4.68 -5.14 6.11
CA HIS A 117 -3.46 -4.53 5.58
C HIS A 117 -2.21 -5.32 5.93
N THR A 118 -2.25 -6.09 7.01
CA THR A 118 -1.19 -7.00 7.44
C THR A 118 -1.76 -8.37 7.76
N VAL A 119 -1.14 -9.42 7.21
CA VAL A 119 -1.40 -10.83 7.55
C VAL A 119 -0.05 -11.47 7.88
N LEU A 120 0.23 -11.65 9.17
CA LEU A 120 1.49 -12.19 9.66
C LEU A 120 1.53 -13.72 9.46
N GLN A 121 2.68 -14.23 8.99
CA GLN A 121 2.92 -15.67 8.89
C GLN A 121 3.36 -16.27 10.23
N ASN A 122 3.96 -15.46 11.09
CA ASN A 122 4.44 -15.86 12.42
C ASN A 122 3.90 -14.91 13.49
N PRO A 123 2.55 -14.83 13.66
CA PRO A 123 1.97 -13.99 14.71
C PRO A 123 2.28 -14.55 16.09
N ASP A 124 2.43 -13.67 17.07
CA ASP A 124 2.36 -14.11 18.46
C ASP A 124 0.93 -14.53 18.86
N GLY A 125 0.77 -15.11 20.06
CA GLY A 125 -0.53 -15.60 20.51
C GLY A 125 -1.61 -14.51 20.57
N LYS A 126 -1.24 -13.29 20.93
CA LYS A 126 -2.15 -12.13 21.04
C LYS A 126 -2.56 -11.61 19.66
N GLN A 127 -1.60 -11.41 18.76
CA GLN A 127 -1.84 -11.00 17.37
C GLN A 127 -2.77 -11.98 16.65
N ARG A 128 -2.50 -13.30 16.82
CA ARG A 128 -3.34 -14.35 16.26
C ARG A 128 -4.76 -14.30 16.80
N SER A 129 -4.92 -14.17 18.12
CA SER A 129 -6.23 -14.15 18.78
C SER A 129 -7.07 -12.96 18.29
N ILE A 130 -6.50 -11.75 18.25
CA ILE A 130 -7.20 -10.53 17.82
C ILE A 130 -7.74 -10.69 16.40
N LEU A 131 -6.89 -11.08 15.45
CA LEU A 131 -7.30 -11.19 14.05
C LEU A 131 -8.30 -12.33 13.84
N SER A 132 -8.10 -13.49 14.48
CA SER A 132 -9.04 -14.61 14.42
C SER A 132 -10.42 -14.22 14.96
N GLU A 133 -10.48 -13.53 16.09
CA GLU A 133 -11.75 -13.10 16.68
C GLU A 133 -12.44 -12.02 15.86
N LEU A 134 -11.69 -11.02 15.38
CA LEU A 134 -12.20 -9.99 14.48
C LEU A 134 -12.79 -10.60 13.21
N ALA A 135 -12.08 -11.55 12.60
CA ALA A 135 -12.53 -12.22 11.39
C ALA A 135 -13.73 -13.16 11.64
N ALA A 136 -13.76 -13.87 12.77
CA ALA A 136 -14.81 -14.85 13.08
C ALA A 136 -16.21 -14.22 13.04
N LYS A 137 -16.36 -13.01 13.56
CA LYS A 137 -17.64 -12.28 13.65
C LYS A 137 -17.93 -11.38 12.46
N SER A 138 -16.94 -11.13 11.57
CA SER A 138 -17.16 -10.31 10.38
C SER A 138 -18.07 -11.01 9.35
N ALA A 139 -18.77 -10.26 8.54
CA ALA A 139 -19.54 -10.80 7.39
C ALA A 139 -18.61 -11.35 6.31
N LYS A 140 -17.53 -10.63 5.98
CA LYS A 140 -16.45 -11.03 5.07
C LYS A 140 -15.12 -10.46 5.54
N VAL A 141 -14.05 -11.15 5.17
CA VAL A 141 -12.67 -10.70 5.32
C VAL A 141 -12.13 -10.38 3.93
N ILE A 142 -11.57 -9.20 3.76
CA ILE A 142 -10.95 -8.75 2.51
C ILE A 142 -9.44 -8.75 2.71
N THR A 143 -8.72 -9.35 1.78
CA THR A 143 -7.25 -9.32 1.69
C THR A 143 -6.81 -8.86 0.32
N MET A 144 -5.58 -8.37 0.19
CA MET A 144 -5.09 -7.76 -1.04
C MET A 144 -4.20 -8.69 -1.88
N ALA A 145 -3.96 -9.93 -1.42
CA ALA A 145 -3.09 -10.90 -2.08
C ALA A 145 -3.64 -12.33 -1.94
N GLU A 146 -3.56 -13.11 -3.01
CA GLU A 146 -4.04 -14.51 -3.03
C GLU A 146 -3.25 -15.40 -2.07
N ASN A 147 -1.93 -15.18 -1.96
CA ASN A 147 -1.07 -15.97 -1.09
C ASN A 147 -1.39 -15.83 0.41
N THR A 148 -2.12 -14.81 0.81
CA THR A 148 -2.56 -14.62 2.20
C THR A 148 -3.75 -15.51 2.57
N VAL A 149 -4.53 -15.97 1.60
CA VAL A 149 -5.71 -16.83 1.85
C VAL A 149 -5.31 -18.14 2.55
N GLY A 150 -4.21 -18.76 2.10
CA GLY A 150 -3.66 -19.95 2.73
C GLY A 150 -3.23 -19.70 4.19
N THR A 151 -2.57 -18.57 4.46
CA THR A 151 -2.15 -18.13 5.79
C THR A 151 -3.36 -17.89 6.71
N LEU A 152 -4.38 -17.19 6.21
CA LEU A 152 -5.62 -16.94 6.95
C LEU A 152 -6.31 -18.23 7.37
N LYS A 153 -6.33 -19.23 6.48
CA LYS A 153 -6.89 -20.56 6.81
C LYS A 153 -6.04 -21.32 7.79
N SER A 154 -4.75 -21.49 7.52
CA SER A 154 -3.88 -22.41 8.29
C SER A 154 -3.47 -21.87 9.66
N ILE A 155 -3.24 -20.56 9.78
CA ILE A 155 -2.74 -19.91 11.00
C ILE A 155 -3.87 -19.31 11.83
N TYR A 156 -4.83 -18.64 11.17
CA TYR A 156 -5.90 -17.93 11.87
C TYR A 156 -7.24 -18.69 11.91
N GLY A 157 -7.34 -19.83 11.24
CA GLY A 157 -8.55 -20.66 11.22
C GLY A 157 -9.73 -20.05 10.46
N ILE A 158 -9.47 -19.11 9.55
CA ILE A 158 -10.50 -18.40 8.79
C ILE A 158 -10.84 -19.22 7.55
N ASP A 159 -12.14 -19.54 7.38
CA ASP A 159 -12.62 -20.24 6.19
C ASP A 159 -12.36 -19.41 4.93
N SER A 160 -11.78 -20.04 3.90
CA SER A 160 -11.52 -19.39 2.62
C SER A 160 -12.77 -18.91 1.92
N GLY A 161 -13.94 -19.53 2.13
CA GLY A 161 -15.23 -19.05 1.65
C GLY A 161 -15.66 -17.71 2.25
N LYS A 162 -15.08 -17.32 3.38
CA LYS A 162 -15.29 -16.02 4.03
C LYS A 162 -14.35 -14.93 3.52
N VAL A 163 -13.28 -15.32 2.81
CA VAL A 163 -12.24 -14.41 2.32
C VAL A 163 -12.53 -13.94 0.91
N ALA A 164 -12.47 -12.65 0.68
CA ALA A 164 -12.51 -12.05 -0.65
C ALA A 164 -11.13 -11.42 -0.96
N VAL A 165 -10.57 -11.73 -2.12
CA VAL A 165 -9.31 -11.11 -2.56
C VAL A 165 -9.63 -9.92 -3.45
N ILE A 166 -9.30 -8.71 -2.96
CA ILE A 166 -9.45 -7.45 -3.69
C ILE A 166 -8.07 -6.78 -3.71
N PRO A 167 -7.44 -6.58 -4.88
CA PRO A 167 -6.09 -6.04 -4.93
C PRO A 167 -6.05 -4.61 -4.39
N HIS A 168 -4.86 -4.16 -3.98
CA HIS A 168 -4.63 -2.77 -3.59
C HIS A 168 -4.97 -1.82 -4.75
N GLY A 169 -5.75 -0.78 -4.46
CA GLY A 169 -6.13 0.22 -5.46
C GLY A 169 -4.97 1.10 -5.94
N VAL A 170 -5.02 1.46 -7.20
CA VAL A 170 -4.04 2.32 -7.87
C VAL A 170 -4.75 3.55 -8.43
N PRO A 171 -4.25 4.77 -8.18
CA PRO A 171 -4.87 5.99 -8.69
C PRO A 171 -4.80 6.07 -10.21
N GLU A 172 -5.85 6.61 -10.81
CA GLU A 172 -5.96 6.76 -12.25
C GLU A 172 -5.63 8.19 -12.66
N PHE A 173 -4.51 8.35 -13.39
CA PHE A 173 -4.10 9.60 -14.02
C PHE A 173 -3.84 9.39 -15.51
N PRO A 174 -3.90 10.44 -16.34
CA PRO A 174 -3.61 10.33 -17.75
C PRO A 174 -2.23 9.71 -18.02
N ARG A 175 -2.17 8.86 -19.02
CA ARG A 175 -0.88 8.32 -19.46
C ARG A 175 -0.11 9.40 -20.21
N ARG A 176 1.17 9.55 -19.86
CA ARG A 176 2.12 10.47 -20.47
C ARG A 176 3.27 9.69 -21.09
N GLU A 177 3.78 10.20 -22.19
CA GLU A 177 4.93 9.59 -22.86
C GLU A 177 6.19 9.68 -21.99
N ARG A 178 6.92 8.55 -21.90
CA ARG A 178 8.11 8.43 -21.04
C ARG A 178 9.20 9.45 -21.38
N ASP A 179 9.50 9.62 -22.66
CA ASP A 179 10.57 10.52 -23.09
C ASP A 179 10.20 11.98 -22.85
N SER A 180 8.93 12.34 -23.03
CA SER A 180 8.44 13.69 -22.66
C SER A 180 8.61 13.97 -21.17
N LEU A 181 8.22 13.00 -20.32
CA LEU A 181 8.41 13.11 -18.87
C LEU A 181 9.89 13.19 -18.50
N LYS A 182 10.75 12.36 -19.11
CA LYS A 182 12.20 12.43 -18.86
C LYS A 182 12.79 13.79 -19.17
N LYS A 183 12.31 14.45 -20.23
CA LYS A 183 12.68 15.82 -20.57
C LYS A 183 12.21 16.83 -19.52
N ASP A 184 10.93 16.75 -19.13
CA ASP A 184 10.33 17.63 -18.10
C ASP A 184 11.07 17.53 -16.74
N PHE A 185 11.58 16.34 -16.41
CA PHE A 185 12.28 16.06 -15.15
C PHE A 185 13.83 16.15 -15.27
N GLY A 186 14.35 16.60 -16.42
CA GLY A 186 15.79 16.81 -16.63
C GLY A 186 16.61 15.51 -16.55
N CYS A 187 16.08 14.44 -17.13
CA CYS A 187 16.74 13.14 -17.21
C CYS A 187 16.62 12.49 -18.60
N GLU A 188 16.54 13.32 -19.65
CA GLU A 188 16.51 12.87 -21.03
C GLU A 188 17.72 11.98 -21.34
N GLY A 189 17.51 10.91 -22.10
CA GLY A 189 18.56 9.94 -22.46
C GLY A 189 19.02 9.02 -21.32
N ARG A 190 18.56 9.24 -20.08
CA ARG A 190 18.95 8.40 -18.94
C ARG A 190 18.09 7.13 -18.83
N PHE A 191 18.71 6.04 -18.39
CA PHE A 191 17.96 4.88 -17.92
C PHE A 191 17.54 5.09 -16.46
N VAL A 192 16.25 5.21 -16.22
CA VAL A 192 15.74 5.66 -14.92
C VAL A 192 15.25 4.48 -14.07
N VAL A 193 15.80 4.40 -12.87
CA VAL A 193 15.31 3.56 -11.77
C VAL A 193 14.64 4.46 -10.74
N SER A 194 13.57 4.02 -10.10
CA SER A 194 12.95 4.78 -9.02
C SER A 194 12.49 3.90 -7.86
N THR A 195 12.48 4.48 -6.66
CA THR A 195 11.81 3.95 -5.46
C THR A 195 11.10 5.11 -4.79
N PHE A 196 9.83 4.95 -4.41
CA PHE A 196 9.11 5.97 -3.68
C PHE A 196 8.51 5.45 -2.37
N GLY A 197 8.28 6.37 -1.44
CA GLY A 197 7.63 6.12 -0.16
C GLY A 197 8.32 6.83 1.00
N LEU A 198 7.81 6.61 2.21
CA LEU A 198 8.43 7.14 3.42
C LEU A 198 9.73 6.37 3.70
N LEU A 199 10.85 7.09 3.79
CA LEU A 199 12.17 6.50 3.97
C LEU A 199 12.33 5.94 5.38
N SER A 200 12.78 4.69 5.46
CA SER A 200 13.09 3.99 6.71
C SER A 200 14.12 2.88 6.46
N PRO A 201 14.86 2.42 7.47
CA PRO A 201 15.86 1.34 7.31
C PRO A 201 15.28 0.06 6.69
N GLY A 202 14.03 -0.27 6.99
CA GLY A 202 13.36 -1.44 6.40
C GLY A 202 13.17 -1.39 4.88
N LYS A 203 13.42 -0.23 4.25
CA LYS A 203 13.38 -0.08 2.79
C LYS A 203 14.65 -0.55 2.08
N GLY A 204 15.76 -0.77 2.80
CA GLY A 204 17.01 -1.30 2.24
C GLY A 204 17.60 -0.47 1.10
N LEU A 205 17.37 0.86 1.12
CA LEU A 205 17.78 1.75 0.03
C LEU A 205 19.30 1.78 -0.19
N GLU A 206 20.08 1.50 0.84
CA GLU A 206 21.52 1.33 0.78
C GLU A 206 21.94 0.26 -0.24
N TYR A 207 21.23 -0.87 -0.32
CA TYR A 207 21.50 -1.92 -1.30
C TYR A 207 21.10 -1.48 -2.73
N GLY A 208 20.07 -0.66 -2.84
CA GLY A 208 19.70 -0.02 -4.11
C GLY A 208 20.81 0.93 -4.61
N ILE A 209 21.37 1.77 -3.72
CA ILE A 209 22.49 2.66 -4.04
C ILE A 209 23.72 1.86 -4.47
N ASP A 210 24.05 0.77 -3.77
CA ASP A 210 25.15 -0.12 -4.15
C ASP A 210 24.95 -0.74 -5.53
N ALA A 211 23.71 -1.16 -5.82
CA ALA A 211 23.38 -1.69 -7.13
C ALA A 211 23.59 -0.67 -8.24
N ILE A 212 23.20 0.59 -8.00
CA ILE A 212 23.42 1.68 -8.96
C ILE A 212 24.91 1.95 -9.16
N ALA A 213 25.71 1.99 -8.09
CA ALA A 213 27.16 2.17 -8.20
C ALA A 213 27.81 1.12 -9.09
N LYS A 214 27.44 -0.15 -8.90
CA LYS A 214 27.96 -1.28 -9.71
C LYS A 214 27.46 -1.22 -11.15
N THR A 215 26.20 -0.88 -11.36
CA THR A 215 25.61 -0.79 -12.71
C THR A 215 26.20 0.38 -13.48
N ALA A 216 26.46 1.52 -12.83
CA ALA A 216 27.02 2.73 -13.46
C ALA A 216 28.40 2.51 -14.07
N VAL A 217 29.19 1.56 -13.61
CA VAL A 217 30.50 1.20 -14.21
C VAL A 217 30.34 0.84 -15.68
N LYS A 218 29.30 0.10 -16.05
CA LYS A 218 29.03 -0.32 -17.43
C LYS A 218 28.01 0.58 -18.14
N TYR A 219 27.08 1.14 -17.40
CA TYR A 219 25.97 1.94 -17.88
C TYR A 219 25.96 3.31 -17.17
N PRO A 220 26.86 4.24 -17.53
CA PRO A 220 27.05 5.51 -16.81
C PRO A 220 25.81 6.43 -16.84
N ASP A 221 24.92 6.24 -17.82
CA ASP A 221 23.68 7.01 -17.95
C ASP A 221 22.53 6.51 -17.06
N ILE A 222 22.77 5.53 -16.18
CA ILE A 222 21.77 5.12 -15.20
C ILE A 222 21.51 6.25 -14.18
N LEU A 223 20.24 6.44 -13.80
CA LEU A 223 19.83 7.42 -12.80
C LEU A 223 18.82 6.80 -11.84
N TYR A 224 19.06 6.92 -10.55
CA TYR A 224 18.17 6.44 -9.50
C TYR A 224 17.49 7.59 -8.76
N PHE A 225 16.18 7.64 -8.80
CA PHE A 225 15.38 8.53 -7.98
C PHE A 225 14.96 7.87 -6.68
N ILE A 226 15.34 8.46 -5.55
CA ILE A 226 14.86 8.11 -4.21
C ILE A 226 13.87 9.18 -3.79
N LEU A 227 12.57 8.80 -3.77
CA LEU A 227 11.45 9.73 -3.71
C LEU A 227 10.72 9.62 -2.37
N GLY A 228 10.69 10.70 -1.60
CA GLY A 228 9.91 10.81 -0.38
C GLY A 228 10.67 11.37 0.82
N LYS A 229 9.91 11.69 1.85
CA LYS A 229 10.43 12.15 3.15
C LYS A 229 10.80 10.98 4.05
N THR A 230 11.59 11.25 5.07
CA THR A 230 11.82 10.32 6.18
C THR A 230 10.51 10.00 6.89
N HIS A 231 10.32 8.72 7.23
CA HIS A 231 9.11 8.25 7.91
C HIS A 231 8.90 9.05 9.22
N PRO A 232 7.69 9.57 9.52
CA PRO A 232 7.45 10.44 10.67
C PRO A 232 7.90 9.84 12.01
N VAL A 233 7.68 8.54 12.23
CA VAL A 233 8.12 7.84 13.45
C VAL A 233 9.66 7.83 13.52
N ILE A 234 10.34 7.48 12.43
CA ILE A 234 11.81 7.48 12.36
C ILE A 234 12.36 8.90 12.57
N LYS A 235 11.72 9.89 11.96
CA LYS A 235 12.13 11.29 12.11
C LYS A 235 12.00 11.78 13.57
N ARG A 236 10.98 11.37 14.30
CA ARG A 236 10.80 11.72 15.72
C ARG A 236 11.83 11.05 16.62
N SER A 237 12.23 9.81 16.33
CA SER A 237 13.18 9.05 17.17
C SER A 237 14.65 9.31 16.80
N ASN A 238 14.97 9.44 15.51
CA ASN A 238 16.34 9.44 14.99
C ASN A 238 16.65 10.62 14.04
N GLY A 239 15.73 11.58 13.89
CA GLY A 239 15.93 12.71 12.97
C GLY A 239 16.04 12.26 11.51
N GLU A 240 16.99 12.83 10.78
CA GLU A 240 17.26 12.52 9.37
C GLU A 240 18.44 11.56 9.18
N GLU A 241 18.94 10.92 10.27
CA GLU A 241 20.13 10.08 10.28
C GLU A 241 20.15 9.03 9.14
N TYR A 242 19.00 8.37 8.89
CA TYR A 242 18.94 7.38 7.81
C TYR A 242 19.15 8.01 6.43
N ARG A 243 18.53 9.16 6.16
CA ARG A 243 18.73 9.90 4.91
C ARG A 243 20.17 10.36 4.76
N GLU A 244 20.72 10.99 5.78
CA GLU A 244 22.11 11.49 5.79
C GLU A 244 23.11 10.36 5.54
N ARG A 245 22.85 9.19 6.10
CA ARG A 245 23.65 7.98 5.85
C ARG A 245 23.58 7.54 4.36
N LEU A 246 22.39 7.60 3.75
CA LEU A 246 22.23 7.28 2.33
C LEU A 246 22.92 8.32 1.44
N GLU A 247 22.80 9.60 1.74
CA GLU A 247 23.46 10.69 1.01
C GLU A 247 24.99 10.60 1.13
N LYS A 248 25.48 10.28 2.33
CA LYS A 248 26.90 10.01 2.55
C LYS A 248 27.38 8.82 1.71
N ARG A 249 26.62 7.73 1.68
CA ARG A 249 26.97 6.54 0.88
C ARG A 249 27.09 6.88 -0.61
N VAL A 250 26.20 7.70 -1.14
CA VAL A 250 26.29 8.17 -2.55
C VAL A 250 27.60 8.90 -2.82
N LYS A 251 28.01 9.80 -1.90
CA LYS A 251 29.29 10.52 -2.00
C LYS A 251 30.50 9.61 -1.86
N ASP A 252 30.47 8.70 -0.88
CA ASP A 252 31.57 7.75 -0.63
C ASP A 252 31.81 6.81 -1.86
N LEU A 253 30.75 6.55 -2.63
CA LEU A 253 30.81 5.73 -3.85
C LEU A 253 31.09 6.55 -5.12
N GLY A 254 31.10 7.89 -5.07
CA GLY A 254 31.36 8.79 -6.18
C GLY A 254 30.28 8.73 -7.29
N ILE A 255 29.02 8.54 -6.91
CA ILE A 255 27.88 8.37 -7.85
C ILE A 255 26.82 9.47 -7.73
N GLU A 256 27.20 10.68 -7.33
CA GLU A 256 26.28 11.82 -7.15
C GLU A 256 25.53 12.16 -8.44
N ASN A 257 26.13 11.89 -9.60
CA ASN A 257 25.50 12.07 -10.89
C ASN A 257 24.46 10.98 -11.24
N ASN A 258 24.44 9.87 -10.49
CA ASN A 258 23.59 8.71 -10.73
C ASN A 258 22.48 8.54 -9.71
N VAL A 259 22.42 9.37 -8.66
CA VAL A 259 21.37 9.32 -7.62
C VAL A 259 20.80 10.70 -7.36
N ARG A 260 19.47 10.80 -7.37
CA ARG A 260 18.75 12.04 -7.00
C ARG A 260 17.76 11.76 -5.88
N PHE A 261 17.91 12.48 -4.77
CA PHE A 261 16.95 12.49 -3.67
C PHE A 261 15.89 13.56 -3.89
N VAL A 262 14.62 13.19 -3.76
CA VAL A 262 13.49 14.13 -3.78
C VAL A 262 12.84 14.13 -2.40
N ASN A 263 13.35 15.01 -1.52
CA ASN A 263 12.94 15.09 -0.12
C ASN A 263 11.66 15.91 0.07
N LYS A 264 10.55 15.42 -0.48
CA LYS A 264 9.22 16.01 -0.26
C LYS A 264 8.14 14.94 -0.16
N TYR A 265 7.00 15.28 0.42
CA TYR A 265 5.81 14.45 0.28
C TYR A 265 5.24 14.68 -1.12
N LEU A 266 5.29 13.65 -1.95
CA LEU A 266 4.81 13.70 -3.33
C LEU A 266 3.29 13.56 -3.36
N THR A 267 2.65 14.33 -4.23
CA THR A 267 1.25 14.08 -4.60
C THR A 267 1.12 12.77 -5.38
N LYS A 268 -0.09 12.23 -5.46
CA LYS A 268 -0.33 11.00 -6.24
C LYS A 268 0.00 11.18 -7.72
N GLU A 269 -0.28 12.36 -8.27
CA GLU A 269 0.05 12.70 -9.66
C GLU A 269 1.57 12.72 -9.88
N GLU A 270 2.32 13.37 -9.00
CA GLU A 270 3.78 13.36 -9.06
C GLU A 270 4.36 11.95 -8.95
N ILE A 271 3.82 11.10 -8.05
CA ILE A 271 4.23 9.69 -7.95
C ILE A 271 4.01 8.96 -9.27
N VAL A 272 2.86 9.17 -9.89
CA VAL A 272 2.51 8.55 -11.16
C VAL A 272 3.40 9.06 -12.30
N ASP A 273 3.74 10.34 -12.33
CA ASP A 273 4.68 10.89 -13.30
C ASP A 273 6.08 10.24 -13.16
N TYR A 274 6.59 10.13 -11.92
CA TYR A 274 7.84 9.40 -11.67
C TYR A 274 7.77 7.93 -12.05
N LEU A 275 6.64 7.25 -11.82
CA LEU A 275 6.46 5.88 -12.27
C LEU A 275 6.45 5.79 -13.79
N GLN A 276 5.75 6.70 -14.48
CA GLN A 276 5.64 6.68 -15.94
C GLN A 276 6.98 6.97 -16.62
N LEU A 277 7.83 7.86 -16.08
CA LEU A 277 9.16 8.13 -16.62
C LEU A 277 10.18 7.01 -16.31
N SER A 278 9.92 6.18 -15.30
CA SER A 278 10.86 5.14 -14.87
C SER A 278 10.92 3.97 -15.84
N ASP A 279 12.13 3.48 -16.11
CA ASP A 279 12.38 2.23 -16.84
C ASP A 279 12.23 1.03 -15.92
N VAL A 280 12.65 1.18 -14.66
CA VAL A 280 12.54 0.17 -13.60
C VAL A 280 12.05 0.81 -12.31
N TYR A 281 11.12 0.16 -11.65
CA TYR A 281 10.78 0.45 -10.26
C TYR A 281 11.47 -0.57 -9.36
N MET A 282 12.17 -0.10 -8.32
CA MET A 282 12.97 -0.96 -7.45
C MET A 282 12.44 -0.96 -6.02
N THR A 283 12.27 -2.14 -5.42
CA THR A 283 11.91 -2.29 -4.00
C THR A 283 12.89 -3.23 -3.29
N PRO A 284 14.03 -2.72 -2.79
CA PRO A 284 15.05 -3.54 -2.12
C PRO A 284 14.71 -3.80 -0.65
N TYR A 285 13.41 -3.99 -0.33
CA TYR A 285 12.86 -4.04 1.02
C TYR A 285 13.39 -5.23 1.81
N LEU A 286 13.52 -5.05 3.14
CA LEU A 286 14.10 -6.06 4.04
C LEU A 286 13.05 -6.93 4.75
N GLY A 287 11.81 -6.46 4.82
CA GLY A 287 10.70 -7.13 5.49
C GLY A 287 10.18 -8.34 4.72
N ARG A 288 10.70 -9.53 5.02
CA ARG A 288 10.37 -10.79 4.31
C ARG A 288 8.88 -11.13 4.31
N GLU A 289 8.19 -10.81 5.41
CA GLU A 289 6.79 -11.17 5.63
C GLU A 289 5.79 -10.09 5.16
N GLN A 290 6.25 -9.06 4.48
CA GLN A 290 5.38 -7.98 4.02
C GLN A 290 4.32 -8.54 3.06
N ALA A 291 3.06 -8.58 3.52
CA ALA A 291 1.93 -9.17 2.81
C ALA A 291 1.29 -8.21 1.79
N VAL A 292 1.47 -6.90 1.96
CA VAL A 292 0.94 -5.85 1.06
C VAL A 292 1.97 -4.73 0.90
N SER A 293 2.05 -4.16 -0.30
CA SER A 293 2.88 -2.98 -0.58
C SER A 293 2.16 -2.06 -1.55
N GLY A 294 1.63 -0.96 -1.04
CA GLY A 294 0.96 0.06 -1.87
C GLY A 294 1.89 0.66 -2.93
N THR A 295 3.17 0.85 -2.59
CA THR A 295 4.15 1.40 -3.54
C THR A 295 4.44 0.43 -4.70
N LEU A 296 4.55 -0.86 -4.41
CA LEU A 296 4.72 -1.88 -5.45
C LEU A 296 3.43 -2.05 -6.27
N ALA A 297 2.26 -1.97 -5.62
CA ALA A 297 0.97 -2.00 -6.29
C ALA A 297 0.84 -0.86 -7.32
N TYR A 298 1.25 0.36 -6.97
CA TYR A 298 1.24 1.50 -7.90
C TYR A 298 2.13 1.24 -9.13
N ALA A 299 3.35 0.75 -8.93
CA ALA A 299 4.25 0.42 -10.02
C ALA A 299 3.68 -0.68 -10.93
N ALA A 300 3.05 -1.69 -10.35
CA ALA A 300 2.37 -2.76 -11.08
C ALA A 300 1.18 -2.23 -11.89
N GLY A 301 0.33 -1.40 -11.30
CA GLY A 301 -0.82 -0.79 -11.97
C GLY A 301 -0.42 0.08 -13.17
N TYR A 302 0.75 0.72 -13.12
CA TYR A 302 1.31 1.48 -14.23
C TYR A 302 2.16 0.65 -15.21
N GLY A 303 2.19 -0.69 -15.01
CA GLY A 303 2.88 -1.61 -15.93
C GLY A 303 4.39 -1.41 -15.96
N ARG A 304 5.00 -1.01 -14.82
CA ARG A 304 6.45 -0.85 -14.77
C ARG A 304 7.15 -2.20 -14.62
N VAL A 305 8.35 -2.31 -15.21
CA VAL A 305 9.25 -3.41 -14.83
C VAL A 305 9.66 -3.20 -13.38
N ILE A 306 9.56 -4.25 -12.60
CA ILE A 306 9.87 -4.19 -11.18
C ILE A 306 11.03 -5.13 -10.87
N VAL A 307 12.04 -4.61 -10.16
CA VAL A 307 13.10 -5.39 -9.50
C VAL A 307 12.88 -5.29 -8.00
N SER A 308 12.71 -6.44 -7.35
CA SER A 308 12.36 -6.47 -5.93
C SER A 308 13.09 -7.58 -5.18
N THR A 309 13.30 -7.38 -3.88
CA THR A 309 13.58 -8.49 -2.98
C THR A 309 12.35 -9.41 -2.87
N PRO A 310 12.53 -10.72 -2.58
CA PRO A 310 11.44 -11.70 -2.66
C PRO A 310 10.59 -11.76 -1.38
N TYR A 311 10.08 -10.60 -0.91
CA TYR A 311 9.07 -10.62 0.15
C TYR A 311 7.72 -11.15 -0.38
N ILE A 312 6.83 -11.56 0.52
CA ILE A 312 5.62 -12.33 0.19
C ILE A 312 4.82 -11.68 -0.95
N TYR A 313 4.49 -10.41 -0.81
CA TYR A 313 3.72 -9.69 -1.83
C TYR A 313 4.46 -9.57 -3.16
N ALA A 314 5.78 -9.31 -3.13
CA ALA A 314 6.57 -9.21 -4.35
C ALA A 314 6.63 -10.53 -5.13
N ARG A 315 6.72 -11.67 -4.45
CA ARG A 315 6.70 -13.00 -5.11
C ARG A 315 5.43 -13.21 -5.92
N GLU A 316 4.27 -12.83 -5.37
CA GLU A 316 2.99 -12.94 -6.06
C GLU A 316 2.90 -11.96 -7.23
N MET A 317 3.21 -10.69 -6.97
CA MET A 317 3.10 -9.63 -7.97
C MET A 317 4.02 -9.83 -9.17
N LEU A 318 5.24 -10.33 -8.95
CA LEU A 318 6.25 -10.51 -9.99
C LEU A 318 6.24 -11.90 -10.63
N GLY A 319 5.41 -12.82 -10.14
CA GLY A 319 5.25 -14.15 -10.72
C GLY A 319 4.84 -14.13 -12.20
N GLY A 320 5.03 -15.25 -12.93
CA GLY A 320 4.66 -15.36 -14.34
C GLY A 320 5.47 -14.46 -15.29
N GLY A 321 6.67 -14.07 -14.89
CA GLY A 321 7.58 -13.25 -15.73
C GLY A 321 7.14 -11.78 -15.83
N ARG A 322 6.51 -11.23 -14.78
CA ARG A 322 6.11 -9.83 -14.72
C ARG A 322 7.17 -8.89 -14.15
N GLY A 323 8.26 -9.46 -13.60
CA GLY A 323 9.37 -8.70 -13.03
C GLY A 323 10.46 -9.64 -12.55
N LEU A 324 11.49 -9.10 -11.90
CA LEU A 324 12.66 -9.86 -11.46
C LEU A 324 12.82 -9.79 -9.94
N LEU A 325 13.16 -10.93 -9.33
CA LEU A 325 13.48 -11.03 -7.91
C LEU A 325 15.00 -11.07 -7.73
N ALA A 326 15.48 -10.28 -6.77
CA ALA A 326 16.87 -10.21 -6.34
C ALA A 326 17.00 -10.67 -4.88
N ASP A 327 18.19 -11.08 -4.46
CA ASP A 327 18.42 -11.54 -3.10
C ASP A 327 18.29 -10.39 -2.08
N PHE A 328 17.84 -10.75 -0.87
CA PHE A 328 17.82 -9.79 0.25
C PHE A 328 19.23 -9.33 0.59
N CYS A 329 19.35 -8.06 0.96
CA CYS A 329 20.60 -7.45 1.38
C CYS A 329 21.75 -7.57 0.36
N SER A 330 21.44 -7.61 -0.95
CA SER A 330 22.43 -7.81 -2.01
C SER A 330 22.35 -6.75 -3.09
N GLY A 331 23.27 -5.78 -3.06
CA GLY A 331 23.46 -4.82 -4.15
C GLY A 331 23.94 -5.51 -5.43
N ASP A 332 24.67 -6.63 -5.33
CA ASP A 332 25.13 -7.42 -6.49
C ASP A 332 23.96 -8.04 -7.24
N SER A 333 23.09 -8.73 -6.53
CA SER A 333 21.91 -9.36 -7.12
C SER A 333 20.97 -8.32 -7.76
N LEU A 334 20.75 -7.18 -7.10
CA LEU A 334 19.98 -6.08 -7.68
C LEU A 334 20.64 -5.50 -8.95
N ALA A 335 21.96 -5.28 -8.93
CA ALA A 335 22.71 -4.79 -10.08
C ALA A 335 22.63 -5.75 -11.27
N GLU A 336 22.78 -7.06 -11.04
CA GLU A 336 22.62 -8.10 -12.06
C GLU A 336 21.24 -8.01 -12.75
N LYS A 337 20.14 -7.88 -11.97
CA LYS A 337 18.79 -7.79 -12.53
C LYS A 337 18.56 -6.50 -13.31
N ILE A 338 19.09 -5.37 -12.85
CA ILE A 338 19.04 -4.09 -13.56
C ILE A 338 19.84 -4.17 -14.86
N ALA A 339 21.08 -4.68 -14.81
CA ALA A 339 21.91 -4.83 -15.99
C ALA A 339 21.29 -5.79 -17.04
N PHE A 340 20.62 -6.86 -16.58
CA PHE A 340 19.84 -7.73 -17.46
C PHE A 340 18.78 -6.94 -18.21
N ILE A 341 17.95 -6.15 -17.51
CA ILE A 341 16.89 -5.35 -18.14
C ILE A 341 17.44 -4.35 -19.15
N ILE A 342 18.58 -3.70 -18.85
CA ILE A 342 19.23 -2.76 -19.78
C ILE A 342 19.72 -3.49 -21.04
N GLY A 343 20.30 -4.67 -20.88
CA GLY A 343 20.86 -5.46 -21.98
C GLY A 343 19.83 -6.22 -22.82
N HIS A 344 18.59 -6.35 -22.33
CA HIS A 344 17.54 -7.16 -22.97
C HIS A 344 16.23 -6.34 -23.13
N PRO A 345 16.19 -5.38 -24.06
CA PRO A 345 15.04 -4.50 -24.24
C PRO A 345 13.75 -5.22 -24.65
N ASP A 346 13.85 -6.38 -25.31
CA ASP A 346 12.69 -7.20 -25.68
C ASP A 346 12.06 -7.85 -24.45
N ASP A 347 12.86 -8.41 -23.56
CA ASP A 347 12.38 -8.96 -22.29
C ASP A 347 11.76 -7.87 -21.42
N LYS A 348 12.37 -6.67 -21.39
CA LYS A 348 11.81 -5.50 -20.71
C LYS A 348 10.41 -5.17 -21.24
N ARG A 349 10.21 -5.11 -22.55
CA ARG A 349 8.91 -4.84 -23.17
C ARG A 349 7.87 -5.90 -22.84
N GLU A 350 8.26 -7.16 -22.84
CA GLU A 350 7.38 -8.26 -22.50
C GLU A 350 6.96 -8.25 -21.02
N MET A 351 7.88 -7.92 -20.09
CA MET A 351 7.57 -7.72 -18.69
C MET A 351 6.59 -6.55 -18.49
N GLU A 352 6.83 -5.41 -19.16
CA GLU A 352 5.93 -4.23 -19.11
C GLU A 352 4.53 -4.60 -19.63
N ARG A 353 4.43 -5.35 -20.73
CA ARG A 353 3.16 -5.81 -21.28
C ARG A 353 2.39 -6.68 -20.28
N LYS A 354 3.06 -7.73 -19.76
CA LYS A 354 2.48 -8.66 -18.77
C LYS A 354 2.05 -7.94 -17.50
N MET A 355 2.90 -7.05 -16.98
CA MET A 355 2.59 -6.28 -15.78
C MET A 355 1.44 -5.31 -16.03
N SER A 356 1.39 -4.66 -17.20
CA SER A 356 0.29 -3.76 -17.56
C SER A 356 -1.06 -4.49 -17.61
N GLU A 357 -1.10 -5.70 -18.15
CA GLU A 357 -2.33 -6.52 -18.15
C GLU A 357 -2.73 -6.94 -16.74
N PHE A 358 -1.76 -7.38 -15.94
CA PHE A 358 -1.99 -7.77 -14.55
C PHE A 358 -2.46 -6.61 -13.68
N GLY A 359 -1.97 -5.39 -13.93
CA GLY A 359 -2.30 -4.20 -13.17
C GLY A 359 -3.68 -3.58 -13.48
N LYS A 360 -4.28 -3.90 -14.63
CA LYS A 360 -5.59 -3.32 -15.04
C LYS A 360 -6.69 -3.48 -13.97
N PRO A 361 -6.87 -4.63 -13.32
CA PRO A 361 -7.88 -4.82 -12.27
C PRO A 361 -7.59 -4.06 -10.97
N MET A 362 -6.39 -3.50 -10.83
CA MET A 362 -5.96 -2.77 -9.64
C MET A 362 -6.34 -1.29 -9.66
N MET A 363 -6.85 -0.77 -10.77
CA MET A 363 -7.32 0.62 -10.83
C MET A 363 -8.47 0.85 -9.83
N TRP A 364 -8.44 1.99 -9.11
CA TRP A 364 -9.40 2.27 -8.05
C TRP A 364 -10.86 2.14 -8.48
N SER A 365 -11.21 2.55 -9.70
CA SER A 365 -12.57 2.39 -10.25
C SER A 365 -13.01 0.92 -10.27
N ARG A 366 -12.10 0.00 -10.61
CA ARG A 366 -12.37 -1.45 -10.64
C ARG A 366 -12.34 -2.07 -9.25
N VAL A 367 -11.44 -1.61 -8.40
CA VAL A 367 -11.34 -2.04 -7.00
C VAL A 367 -12.62 -1.65 -6.25
N ALA A 368 -13.10 -0.41 -6.39
CA ALA A 368 -14.34 0.05 -5.77
C ALA A 368 -15.54 -0.82 -6.20
N GLN A 369 -15.62 -1.21 -7.48
CA GLN A 369 -16.68 -2.10 -7.93
C GLN A 369 -16.65 -3.49 -7.27
N LYS A 370 -15.43 -4.03 -7.02
CA LYS A 370 -15.29 -5.30 -6.28
C LYS A 370 -15.76 -5.15 -4.83
N TYR A 371 -15.44 -4.02 -4.17
CA TYR A 371 -15.97 -3.73 -2.83
C TYR A 371 -17.50 -3.63 -2.82
N VAL A 372 -18.11 -2.94 -3.81
CA VAL A 372 -19.57 -2.87 -3.96
C VAL A 372 -20.17 -4.27 -4.09
N ASN A 373 -19.58 -5.14 -4.89
CA ASN A 373 -20.06 -6.51 -5.08
C ASN A 373 -20.02 -7.32 -3.76
N VAL A 374 -18.92 -7.23 -3.00
CA VAL A 374 -18.78 -7.89 -1.70
C VAL A 374 -19.78 -7.37 -0.68
N LEU A 375 -19.96 -6.04 -0.61
CA LEU A 375 -20.94 -5.42 0.28
C LEU A 375 -22.38 -5.85 -0.08
N SER A 376 -22.73 -5.80 -1.36
CA SER A 376 -24.09 -6.15 -1.83
C SER A 376 -24.43 -7.61 -1.59
N SER A 377 -23.54 -8.55 -1.93
CA SER A 377 -23.79 -9.98 -1.74
C SER A 377 -23.98 -10.34 -0.26
N ALA A 378 -23.22 -9.73 0.64
CA ALA A 378 -23.33 -10.02 2.07
C ALA A 378 -24.49 -9.30 2.77
N LEU A 379 -24.96 -8.14 2.25
CA LEU A 379 -26.09 -7.39 2.81
C LEU A 379 -27.46 -7.89 2.29
N HIS A 380 -27.51 -8.49 1.12
CA HIS A 380 -28.76 -8.97 0.50
C HIS A 380 -28.92 -10.49 0.57
N GLY A 381 -27.91 -11.23 1.06
CA GLY A 381 -28.00 -12.68 1.27
C GLY A 381 -27.96 -13.49 -0.01
N GLU A 382 -27.29 -13.00 -1.06
CA GLU A 382 -27.07 -13.74 -2.31
C GLU A 382 -25.73 -14.51 -2.29
#